data_2f55094d3f10a452bd4d1fe531a3419d
#
_entry.id   2f55094d3f10a452bd4d1fe531a3419d
#
_cell.length_a   1.000
_cell.length_b   1.000
_cell.length_c   1.000
_cell.angle_alpha   90.00
_cell.angle_beta   90.00
_cell.angle_gamma   90.00
#
_symmetry.space_group_name_H-M   'P 1'
#
loop_
_entity.id
_entity.type
_entity.pdbx_description
1 polymer ?
#
loop_
_entity_poly.entity_id
_entity_poly.type
_entity_poly.pdbx_seq_one_letter_code
_entity_poly.pdbx_strand_id
1 'polypeptide(L)'
;MSESKPKVLLFDIGGVCVVSPFQAILDYELSLGIPPGWVNYSISRTAPDGFWHRLEKGEIPMDESFFKGFSQDLHDIARWEAFYKREQSKDPNLQKETPPVPNVDAEWLFNEMMTVSNSPDPWMFPALEKLRENGQFILAALSNTVIFPPGHKLHLDHFFDEPVRQLFDVFVSSAHVGIRKPDPAMYQLALARIDEFARANAQSPRGKDGHWNTGVKPDEVTFLDDIGENLKEARKQGLRTIKVNLGRAFEAVDELERVTGLKLAGDHPRIPVEPKIRKVKAKM
;
A
#
# COMPACT_ATOMS: atom_id res chain seq x y z
N MET A 1 12.89 16.52 -23.74
CA MET A 1 13.98 15.62 -23.36
C MET A 1 13.32 14.32 -22.94
N SER A 2 13.66 13.17 -23.55
CA SER A 2 13.12 11.89 -23.09
C SER A 2 13.66 11.62 -21.68
N GLU A 3 12.77 11.35 -20.72
CA GLU A 3 13.19 10.91 -19.40
C GLU A 3 14.07 9.65 -19.56
N SER A 4 15.20 9.62 -18.86
CA SER A 4 16.06 8.44 -18.85
C SER A 4 15.30 7.25 -18.24
N LYS A 5 15.51 6.04 -18.75
CA LYS A 5 14.92 4.82 -18.14
C LYS A 5 15.32 4.72 -16.66
N PRO A 6 14.43 4.28 -15.77
CA PRO A 6 14.81 4.01 -14.39
C PRO A 6 15.77 2.81 -14.31
N LYS A 7 16.62 2.76 -13.28
CA LYS A 7 17.36 1.54 -12.91
C LYS A 7 16.54 0.64 -11.99
N VAL A 8 15.66 1.26 -11.20
CA VAL A 8 14.91 0.60 -10.14
C VAL A 8 13.42 0.91 -10.28
N LEU A 9 12.62 -0.13 -10.13
CA LEU A 9 11.19 -0.02 -9.93
C LEU A 9 10.89 -0.42 -8.48
N LEU A 10 10.44 0.56 -7.69
CA LEU A 10 10.13 0.42 -6.27
C LEU A 10 8.61 0.37 -6.11
N PHE A 11 8.09 -0.67 -5.46
CA PHE A 11 6.65 -0.90 -5.35
C PHE A 11 6.20 -0.85 -3.88
N ASP A 12 5.07 -0.23 -3.62
CA ASP A 12 4.25 -0.65 -2.49
C ASP A 12 3.64 -2.03 -2.77
N ILE A 13 3.17 -2.71 -1.75
CA ILE A 13 2.53 -4.02 -1.87
C ILE A 13 1.01 -3.88 -1.79
N GLY A 14 0.49 -3.37 -0.67
CA GLY A 14 -0.96 -3.21 -0.47
C GLY A 14 -1.56 -2.20 -1.44
N GLY A 15 -2.54 -2.62 -2.25
CA GLY A 15 -3.17 -1.73 -3.23
C GLY A 15 -2.34 -1.44 -4.48
N VAL A 16 -1.18 -2.07 -4.61
CA VAL A 16 -0.31 -2.00 -5.79
C VAL A 16 -0.05 -3.38 -6.38
N CYS A 17 0.65 -4.25 -5.66
CA CYS A 17 0.96 -5.60 -6.13
C CYS A 17 -0.11 -6.64 -5.74
N VAL A 18 -0.88 -6.32 -4.70
CA VAL A 18 -2.03 -7.11 -4.23
C VAL A 18 -3.28 -6.23 -4.19
N VAL A 19 -4.45 -6.88 -4.14
CA VAL A 19 -5.74 -6.17 -4.04
C VAL A 19 -5.72 -5.19 -2.88
N SER A 20 -6.23 -3.99 -3.11
CA SER A 20 -6.15 -2.92 -2.12
C SER A 20 -7.01 -3.22 -0.88
N PRO A 21 -6.46 -3.11 0.34
CA PRO A 21 -7.25 -3.14 1.56
C PRO A 21 -8.30 -2.02 1.63
N PHE A 22 -8.08 -0.91 0.89
CA PHE A 22 -9.04 0.19 0.80
C PHE A 22 -10.33 -0.18 0.08
N GLN A 23 -10.33 -1.24 -0.75
CA GLN A 23 -11.56 -1.76 -1.32
C GLN A 23 -12.48 -2.33 -0.24
N ALA A 24 -11.93 -3.08 0.72
CA ALA A 24 -12.70 -3.61 1.85
C ALA A 24 -13.25 -2.47 2.74
N ILE A 25 -12.46 -1.43 2.97
CA ILE A 25 -12.90 -0.24 3.71
C ILE A 25 -14.08 0.43 2.99
N LEU A 26 -13.94 0.71 1.70
CA LEU A 26 -14.97 1.37 0.90
C LEU A 26 -16.28 0.56 0.88
N ASP A 27 -16.19 -0.74 0.61
CA ASP A 27 -17.33 -1.65 0.61
C ASP A 27 -18.07 -1.66 1.96
N TYR A 28 -17.30 -1.64 3.05
CA TYR A 28 -17.85 -1.64 4.41
C TYR A 28 -18.50 -0.31 4.78
N GLU A 29 -17.85 0.82 4.51
CA GLU A 29 -18.40 2.16 4.76
C GLU A 29 -19.73 2.38 4.00
N LEU A 30 -19.78 2.00 2.73
CA LEU A 30 -21.01 2.05 1.94
C LEU A 30 -22.09 1.11 2.50
N SER A 31 -21.71 -0.04 3.03
CA SER A 31 -22.64 -0.98 3.65
C SER A 31 -23.23 -0.46 4.97
N LEU A 32 -22.47 0.40 5.68
CA LEU A 32 -22.93 1.10 6.88
C LEU A 32 -23.76 2.36 6.55
N GLY A 33 -23.83 2.76 5.27
CA GLY A 33 -24.55 3.95 4.83
C GLY A 33 -23.87 5.27 5.28
N ILE A 34 -22.57 5.26 5.51
CA ILE A 34 -21.78 6.43 5.89
C ILE A 34 -20.98 6.98 4.71
N PRO A 35 -20.62 8.27 4.73
CA PRO A 35 -19.75 8.83 3.69
C PRO A 35 -18.42 8.09 3.63
N PRO A 36 -17.96 7.70 2.43
CA PRO A 36 -16.67 7.01 2.24
C PRO A 36 -15.48 7.82 2.76
N GLY A 37 -14.52 7.12 3.36
CA GLY A 37 -13.25 7.68 3.81
C GLY A 37 -13.16 7.94 5.31
N TRP A 38 -14.17 7.57 6.10
CA TRP A 38 -14.13 7.71 7.56
C TRP A 38 -12.99 6.93 8.20
N VAL A 39 -12.84 5.65 7.86
CA VAL A 39 -11.80 4.79 8.44
C VAL A 39 -10.42 5.36 8.14
N ASN A 40 -10.14 5.69 6.87
CA ASN A 40 -8.87 6.28 6.46
C ASN A 40 -8.61 7.65 7.11
N TYR A 41 -9.65 8.47 7.23
CA TYR A 41 -9.55 9.74 7.93
C TYR A 41 -9.21 9.52 9.41
N SER A 42 -9.91 8.63 10.09
CA SER A 42 -9.65 8.33 11.50
C SER A 42 -8.21 7.82 11.71
N ILE A 43 -7.76 6.84 10.92
CA ILE A 43 -6.37 6.37 10.96
C ILE A 43 -5.39 7.53 10.74
N SER A 44 -5.61 8.38 9.73
CA SER A 44 -4.68 9.48 9.45
C SER A 44 -4.57 10.50 10.59
N ARG A 45 -5.65 10.69 11.36
CA ARG A 45 -5.71 11.65 12.47
C ARG A 45 -5.14 11.14 13.79
N THR A 46 -4.86 9.84 13.87
CA THR A 46 -4.16 9.24 15.02
C THR A 46 -2.64 9.17 14.82
N ALA A 47 -2.13 9.60 13.66
CA ALA A 47 -0.68 9.63 13.41
C ALA A 47 0.05 10.56 14.39
N PRO A 48 1.29 10.21 14.83
CA PRO A 48 2.04 9.00 14.46
C PRO A 48 1.83 7.81 15.39
N ASP A 49 1.04 7.95 16.48
CA ASP A 49 1.02 7.03 17.62
C ASP A 49 -0.29 6.24 17.77
N GLY A 50 -1.20 6.34 16.79
CA GLY A 50 -2.43 5.55 16.74
C GLY A 50 -2.14 4.05 16.68
N PHE A 51 -3.11 3.23 17.11
CA PHE A 51 -2.92 1.77 17.19
C PHE A 51 -2.56 1.15 15.84
N TRP A 52 -3.17 1.61 14.74
CA TRP A 52 -2.80 1.20 13.38
C TRP A 52 -1.32 1.49 13.07
N HIS A 53 -0.84 2.70 13.39
CA HIS A 53 0.53 3.12 13.10
C HIS A 53 1.55 2.33 13.91
N ARG A 54 1.25 2.06 15.16
CA ARG A 54 2.11 1.27 16.06
C ARG A 54 2.18 -0.18 15.62
N LEU A 55 1.06 -0.75 15.14
CA LEU A 55 1.03 -2.10 14.57
C LEU A 55 1.92 -2.19 13.32
N GLU A 56 1.78 -1.24 12.38
CA GLU A 56 2.59 -1.22 11.16
C GLU A 56 4.08 -0.95 11.41
N LYS A 57 4.44 -0.37 12.55
CA LYS A 57 5.84 -0.23 13.00
C LYS A 57 6.34 -1.44 13.78
N GLY A 58 5.49 -2.45 14.03
CA GLY A 58 5.84 -3.61 14.87
C GLY A 58 6.05 -3.26 16.35
N GLU A 59 5.60 -2.09 16.81
CA GLU A 59 5.72 -1.64 18.20
C GLU A 59 4.75 -2.36 19.14
N ILE A 60 3.65 -2.88 18.60
CA ILE A 60 2.64 -3.64 19.32
C ILE A 60 2.28 -4.90 18.54
N PRO A 61 1.94 -6.01 19.22
CA PRO A 61 1.46 -7.22 18.59
C PRO A 61 0.03 -7.05 18.07
N MET A 62 -0.36 -7.89 17.11
CA MET A 62 -1.73 -8.03 16.65
C MET A 62 -2.49 -8.97 17.62
N ASP A 63 -3.09 -8.40 18.66
CA ASP A 63 -3.81 -9.10 19.71
C ASP A 63 -5.11 -8.35 20.10
N GLU A 64 -5.80 -8.82 21.12
CA GLU A 64 -7.03 -8.20 21.63
C GLU A 64 -6.83 -6.73 22.04
N SER A 65 -5.66 -6.39 22.58
CA SER A 65 -5.33 -5.02 22.99
C SER A 65 -5.25 -4.09 21.77
N PHE A 66 -4.65 -4.57 20.68
CA PHE A 66 -4.66 -3.82 19.41
C PHE A 66 -6.07 -3.60 18.90
N PHE A 67 -6.92 -4.63 18.81
CA PHE A 67 -8.28 -4.48 18.29
C PHE A 67 -9.14 -3.56 19.15
N LYS A 68 -8.99 -3.62 20.47
CA LYS A 68 -9.66 -2.69 21.40
C LYS A 68 -9.24 -1.25 21.15
N GLY A 69 -7.95 -0.99 21.03
CA GLY A 69 -7.41 0.33 20.78
C GLY A 69 -7.76 0.86 19.38
N PHE A 70 -7.67 0.02 18.36
CA PHE A 70 -8.08 0.38 17.00
C PHE A 70 -9.59 0.69 16.93
N SER A 71 -10.42 -0.05 17.66
CA SER A 71 -11.84 0.27 17.82
C SER A 71 -12.04 1.64 18.47
N GLN A 72 -11.29 1.97 19.53
CA GLN A 72 -11.35 3.32 20.13
C GLN A 72 -10.98 4.41 19.15
N ASP A 73 -9.94 4.19 18.33
CA ASP A 73 -9.55 5.13 17.28
C ASP A 73 -10.66 5.37 16.26
N LEU A 74 -11.46 4.35 15.92
CA LEU A 74 -12.55 4.43 14.95
C LEU A 74 -13.89 4.95 15.54
N HIS A 75 -14.00 5.06 16.87
CA HIS A 75 -15.21 5.52 17.56
C HIS A 75 -15.05 6.89 18.25
N ASP A 76 -14.04 7.66 17.87
CA ASP A 76 -13.85 9.02 18.40
C ASP A 76 -14.92 9.98 17.89
N ILE A 77 -15.76 10.47 18.79
CA ILE A 77 -16.93 11.30 18.47
C ILE A 77 -16.51 12.63 17.83
N ALA A 78 -15.52 13.31 18.42
CA ALA A 78 -15.07 14.62 17.93
C ALA A 78 -14.46 14.53 16.52
N ARG A 79 -13.73 13.43 16.25
CA ARG A 79 -13.13 13.15 14.95
C ARG A 79 -14.20 12.81 13.91
N TRP A 80 -15.23 12.04 14.30
CA TRP A 80 -16.39 11.77 13.46
C TRP A 80 -17.14 13.05 13.07
N GLU A 81 -17.45 13.90 14.03
CA GLU A 81 -18.11 15.16 13.77
C GLU A 81 -17.32 16.06 12.80
N ALA A 82 -15.99 16.15 12.99
CA ALA A 82 -15.13 16.91 12.10
C ALA A 82 -15.09 16.32 10.67
N PHE A 83 -15.05 15.00 10.56
CA PHE A 83 -15.12 14.30 9.27
C PHE A 83 -16.46 14.56 8.59
N TYR A 84 -17.57 14.32 9.28
CA TYR A 84 -18.92 14.43 8.71
C TYR A 84 -19.22 15.86 8.23
N LYS A 85 -18.87 16.89 9.01
CA LYS A 85 -18.98 18.30 8.60
C LYS A 85 -18.17 18.62 7.36
N ARG A 86 -16.97 18.03 7.23
CA ARG A 86 -16.16 18.17 6.02
C ARG A 86 -16.84 17.52 4.80
N GLU A 87 -17.44 16.35 4.96
CA GLU A 87 -18.14 15.68 3.87
C GLU A 87 -19.45 16.38 3.50
N GLN A 88 -20.19 16.94 4.48
CA GLN A 88 -21.36 17.78 4.23
C GLN A 88 -21.04 18.99 3.34
N SER A 89 -19.86 19.58 3.49
CA SER A 89 -19.47 20.71 2.66
C SER A 89 -19.26 20.34 1.18
N LYS A 90 -19.09 19.05 0.89
CA LYS A 90 -18.89 18.51 -0.46
C LYS A 90 -20.16 17.91 -1.06
N ASP A 91 -21.01 17.34 -0.21
CA ASP A 91 -22.27 16.70 -0.62
C ASP A 91 -23.46 17.30 0.14
N PRO A 92 -24.26 18.18 -0.49
CA PRO A 92 -25.42 18.81 0.11
C PRO A 92 -26.58 17.84 0.40
N ASN A 93 -26.54 16.59 -0.09
CA ASN A 93 -27.56 15.57 0.17
C ASN A 93 -27.36 14.88 1.53
N LEU A 94 -26.20 15.04 2.17
CA LEU A 94 -25.99 14.52 3.51
C LEU A 94 -26.89 15.22 4.55
N GLN A 95 -27.28 14.48 5.57
CA GLN A 95 -28.14 15.00 6.65
C GLN A 95 -27.51 16.24 7.28
N LYS A 96 -28.33 17.26 7.60
CA LYS A 96 -27.87 18.51 8.22
C LYS A 96 -27.30 18.29 9.62
N GLU A 97 -27.91 17.39 10.39
CA GLU A 97 -27.43 16.99 11.71
C GLU A 97 -26.42 15.85 11.54
N THR A 98 -25.31 15.94 12.26
CA THR A 98 -24.30 14.86 12.27
C THR A 98 -24.91 13.64 12.96
N PRO A 99 -25.02 12.49 12.29
CA PRO A 99 -25.49 11.27 12.92
C PRO A 99 -24.52 10.79 14.01
N PRO A 100 -24.97 9.91 14.91
CA PRO A 100 -24.06 9.25 15.85
C PRO A 100 -22.86 8.62 15.16
N VAL A 101 -21.73 8.51 15.89
CA VAL A 101 -20.55 7.82 15.36
C VAL A 101 -20.94 6.41 14.93
N PRO A 102 -20.52 5.96 13.73
CA PRO A 102 -20.89 4.65 13.22
C PRO A 102 -20.28 3.53 14.06
N ASN A 103 -21.06 2.48 14.28
CA ASN A 103 -20.58 1.29 14.98
C ASN A 103 -19.74 0.44 14.02
N VAL A 104 -18.44 0.69 13.98
CA VAL A 104 -17.47 -0.02 13.13
C VAL A 104 -16.95 -1.26 13.88
N ASP A 105 -17.18 -2.45 13.35
CA ASP A 105 -16.53 -3.67 13.83
C ASP A 105 -15.06 -3.66 13.36
N ALA A 106 -14.18 -3.14 14.20
CA ALA A 106 -12.78 -2.91 13.88
C ALA A 106 -12.01 -4.21 13.62
N GLU A 107 -12.30 -5.28 14.37
CA GLU A 107 -11.64 -6.57 14.20
C GLU A 107 -12.10 -7.26 12.89
N TRP A 108 -13.39 -7.27 12.64
CA TRP A 108 -13.92 -7.81 11.38
C TRP A 108 -13.36 -7.06 10.18
N LEU A 109 -13.38 -5.72 10.22
CA LEU A 109 -12.87 -4.89 9.14
C LEU A 109 -11.38 -5.15 8.89
N PHE A 110 -10.56 -5.19 9.94
CA PHE A 110 -9.14 -5.50 9.82
C PHE A 110 -8.93 -6.86 9.14
N ASN A 111 -9.62 -7.90 9.62
CA ASN A 111 -9.50 -9.25 9.05
C ASN A 111 -9.96 -9.32 7.59
N GLU A 112 -10.99 -8.57 7.21
CA GLU A 112 -11.44 -8.47 5.82
C GLU A 112 -10.40 -7.76 4.95
N MET A 113 -9.84 -6.62 5.41
CA MET A 113 -8.76 -5.91 4.74
C MET A 113 -7.56 -6.82 4.45
N MET A 114 -7.12 -7.57 5.46
CA MET A 114 -5.99 -8.50 5.32
C MET A 114 -6.32 -9.68 4.41
N THR A 115 -7.57 -10.13 4.42
CA THR A 115 -8.01 -11.25 3.57
C THR A 115 -8.03 -10.86 2.09
N VAL A 116 -8.56 -9.68 1.75
CA VAL A 116 -8.58 -9.23 0.34
C VAL A 116 -7.18 -8.91 -0.17
N SER A 117 -6.33 -8.32 0.67
CA SER A 117 -4.94 -8.00 0.32
C SER A 117 -4.00 -9.20 0.26
N ASN A 118 -4.49 -10.41 0.54
CA ASN A 118 -3.73 -11.64 0.29
C ASN A 118 -3.85 -12.13 -1.19
N SER A 119 -4.67 -11.48 -1.99
CA SER A 119 -4.83 -11.83 -3.41
C SER A 119 -3.98 -10.92 -4.29
N PRO A 120 -3.21 -11.46 -5.25
CA PRO A 120 -2.48 -10.66 -6.23
C PRO A 120 -3.42 -9.71 -7.01
N ASP A 121 -2.94 -8.50 -7.31
CA ASP A 121 -3.68 -7.58 -8.18
C ASP A 121 -3.72 -8.13 -9.60
N PRO A 122 -4.89 -8.23 -10.26
CA PRO A 122 -5.01 -8.93 -11.53
C PRO A 122 -4.33 -8.23 -12.71
N TRP A 123 -3.96 -6.96 -12.58
CA TRP A 123 -3.24 -6.22 -13.63
C TRP A 123 -1.76 -6.04 -13.30
N MET A 124 -1.45 -5.67 -12.05
CA MET A 124 -0.08 -5.37 -11.65
C MET A 124 0.77 -6.64 -11.46
N PHE A 125 0.18 -7.71 -10.93
CA PHE A 125 0.95 -8.93 -10.67
C PHE A 125 1.52 -9.56 -11.95
N PRO A 126 0.75 -9.73 -13.06
CA PRO A 126 1.34 -10.19 -14.32
C PRO A 126 2.40 -9.23 -14.89
N ALA A 127 2.26 -7.93 -14.66
CA ALA A 127 3.26 -6.96 -15.08
C ALA A 127 4.56 -7.13 -14.28
N LEU A 128 4.45 -7.39 -12.97
CA LEU A 128 5.59 -7.64 -12.09
C LEU A 128 6.33 -8.93 -12.48
N GLU A 129 5.60 -10.00 -12.81
CA GLU A 129 6.19 -11.25 -13.32
C GLU A 129 7.01 -11.01 -14.61
N LYS A 130 6.43 -10.29 -15.58
CA LYS A 130 7.13 -9.92 -16.82
C LYS A 130 8.36 -9.05 -16.59
N LEU A 131 8.30 -8.12 -15.63
CA LEU A 131 9.46 -7.33 -15.23
C LEU A 131 10.56 -8.21 -14.61
N ARG A 132 10.17 -9.18 -13.78
CA ARG A 132 11.11 -10.13 -13.18
C ARG A 132 11.78 -11.01 -14.23
N GLU A 133 11.02 -11.54 -15.17
CA GLU A 133 11.55 -12.34 -16.30
C GLU A 133 12.48 -11.53 -17.20
N ASN A 134 12.13 -10.29 -17.49
CA ASN A 134 12.94 -9.40 -18.32
C ASN A 134 14.31 -9.11 -17.70
N GLY A 135 14.38 -8.92 -16.38
CA GLY A 135 15.62 -8.80 -15.61
C GLY A 135 16.38 -7.47 -15.76
N GLN A 136 15.91 -6.49 -16.55
CA GLN A 136 16.63 -5.23 -16.79
C GLN A 136 16.67 -4.31 -15.57
N PHE A 137 15.67 -4.38 -14.68
CA PHE A 137 15.48 -3.49 -13.55
C PHE A 137 15.78 -4.18 -12.23
N ILE A 138 16.25 -3.44 -11.24
CA ILE A 138 16.17 -3.86 -9.85
C ILE A 138 14.70 -3.72 -9.42
N LEU A 139 14.09 -4.81 -8.98
CA LEU A 139 12.74 -4.79 -8.43
C LEU A 139 12.84 -4.69 -6.92
N ALA A 140 12.30 -3.65 -6.34
CA ALA A 140 12.34 -3.41 -4.91
C ALA A 140 10.94 -3.15 -4.35
N ALA A 141 10.71 -3.51 -3.09
CA ALA A 141 9.48 -3.24 -2.37
C ALA A 141 9.70 -2.36 -1.15
N LEU A 142 8.78 -1.41 -0.92
CA LEU A 142 8.74 -0.54 0.25
C LEU A 142 7.32 -0.51 0.79
N SER A 143 7.03 -1.34 1.80
CA SER A 143 5.67 -1.60 2.25
C SER A 143 5.46 -1.33 3.73
N ASN A 144 4.32 -0.70 4.05
CA ASN A 144 3.79 -0.70 5.40
C ASN A 144 3.13 -2.06 5.62
N THR A 145 3.61 -2.82 6.59
CA THR A 145 3.24 -4.22 6.81
C THR A 145 2.82 -4.46 8.24
N VAL A 146 2.18 -5.61 8.48
CA VAL A 146 1.90 -6.14 9.81
C VAL A 146 2.56 -7.50 9.99
N ILE A 147 2.88 -7.87 11.23
CA ILE A 147 3.37 -9.20 11.58
C ILE A 147 2.19 -9.98 12.15
N PHE A 148 1.83 -11.07 11.47
CA PHE A 148 0.78 -11.96 11.96
C PHE A 148 1.34 -12.93 13.01
N PRO A 149 0.66 -13.11 14.17
CA PRO A 149 1.13 -14.01 15.21
C PRO A 149 1.05 -15.48 14.76
N PRO A 150 1.86 -16.38 15.37
CA PRO A 150 1.75 -17.81 15.16
C PRO A 150 0.32 -18.30 15.36
N GLY A 151 -0.15 -19.18 14.47
CA GLY A 151 -1.53 -19.70 14.47
C GLY A 151 -2.55 -18.83 13.74
N HIS A 152 -2.20 -17.62 13.32
CA HIS A 152 -3.07 -16.83 12.44
C HIS A 152 -3.02 -17.38 11.01
N LYS A 153 -4.17 -17.38 10.29
CA LYS A 153 -4.28 -17.92 8.91
C LYS A 153 -3.32 -17.31 7.87
N LEU A 154 -2.83 -16.10 8.13
CA LEU A 154 -1.88 -15.38 7.28
C LEU A 154 -0.46 -15.37 7.86
N HIS A 155 -0.22 -16.13 8.94
CA HIS A 155 1.14 -16.29 9.47
C HIS A 155 2.02 -17.06 8.48
N LEU A 156 3.25 -16.61 8.32
CA LEU A 156 4.27 -17.27 7.51
C LEU A 156 5.49 -17.54 8.40
N ASP A 157 5.99 -18.77 8.41
CA ASP A 157 7.20 -19.13 9.15
C ASP A 157 8.44 -18.41 8.59
N HIS A 158 8.46 -18.21 7.29
CA HIS A 158 9.50 -17.44 6.61
C HIS A 158 8.91 -16.30 5.80
N PHE A 159 9.50 -15.12 5.95
CA PHE A 159 9.02 -13.89 5.31
C PHE A 159 8.85 -14.01 3.78
N PHE A 160 9.75 -14.75 3.11
CA PHE A 160 9.75 -14.93 1.67
C PHE A 160 8.93 -16.13 1.17
N ASP A 161 8.15 -16.79 2.01
CA ASP A 161 7.25 -17.88 1.57
C ASP A 161 6.06 -17.35 0.74
N GLU A 162 5.78 -16.05 0.83
CA GLU A 162 4.74 -15.42 0.03
C GLU A 162 5.23 -15.15 -1.41
N PRO A 163 4.50 -15.65 -2.46
CA PRO A 163 4.97 -15.59 -3.85
C PRO A 163 5.26 -14.18 -4.37
N VAL A 164 4.47 -13.17 -3.96
CA VAL A 164 4.69 -11.78 -4.39
C VAL A 164 6.06 -11.28 -3.90
N ARG A 165 6.47 -11.64 -2.67
CA ARG A 165 7.75 -11.20 -2.10
C ARG A 165 8.96 -11.78 -2.81
N GLN A 166 8.84 -12.98 -3.39
CA GLN A 166 9.90 -13.64 -4.14
C GLN A 166 10.27 -12.93 -5.46
N LEU A 167 9.39 -12.05 -5.94
CA LEU A 167 9.64 -11.29 -7.17
C LEU A 167 10.61 -10.13 -6.98
N PHE A 168 10.92 -9.76 -5.73
CA PHE A 168 11.76 -8.60 -5.41
C PHE A 168 13.20 -8.96 -5.10
N ASP A 169 14.12 -8.14 -5.57
CA ASP A 169 15.55 -8.21 -5.25
C ASP A 169 15.82 -7.60 -3.85
N VAL A 170 15.04 -6.57 -3.47
CA VAL A 170 15.14 -5.87 -2.18
C VAL A 170 13.74 -5.69 -1.61
N PHE A 171 13.55 -5.99 -0.32
CA PHE A 171 12.27 -5.79 0.36
C PHE A 171 12.46 -5.04 1.68
N VAL A 172 11.77 -3.90 1.84
CA VAL A 172 11.76 -3.11 3.07
C VAL A 172 10.36 -3.14 3.68
N SER A 173 10.23 -3.80 4.82
CA SER A 173 8.98 -3.99 5.56
C SER A 173 8.98 -3.15 6.83
N SER A 174 7.98 -2.29 7.01
CA SER A 174 7.89 -1.35 8.14
C SER A 174 7.92 -2.04 9.49
N ALA A 175 7.15 -3.11 9.66
CA ALA A 175 7.07 -3.84 10.92
C ALA A 175 8.38 -4.52 11.34
N HIS A 176 9.31 -4.75 10.38
CA HIS A 176 10.62 -5.34 10.67
C HIS A 176 11.72 -4.30 10.90
N VAL A 177 11.50 -3.06 10.44
CA VAL A 177 12.51 -1.98 10.60
C VAL A 177 12.09 -0.90 11.61
N GLY A 178 10.86 -0.97 12.13
CA GLY A 178 10.37 -0.02 13.14
C GLY A 178 10.02 1.37 12.59
N ILE A 179 10.00 1.53 11.27
CA ILE A 179 9.73 2.81 10.59
C ILE A 179 8.70 2.55 9.49
N ARG A 180 7.76 3.48 9.26
CA ARG A 180 6.73 3.34 8.23
C ARG A 180 6.67 4.55 7.29
N LYS A 181 6.18 4.36 6.06
CA LYS A 181 5.81 5.47 5.17
C LYS A 181 4.70 6.32 5.83
N PRO A 182 4.69 7.64 5.69
CA PRO A 182 5.59 8.48 4.87
C PRO A 182 6.79 9.06 5.63
N ASP A 183 7.34 8.40 6.65
CA ASP A 183 8.56 8.89 7.32
C ASP A 183 9.72 8.95 6.31
N PRO A 184 10.43 10.09 6.16
CA PRO A 184 11.59 10.23 5.27
C PRO A 184 12.65 9.13 5.46
N ALA A 185 12.89 8.71 6.71
CA ALA A 185 13.89 7.68 7.03
C ALA A 185 13.58 6.34 6.36
N MET A 186 12.29 6.02 6.12
CA MET A 186 11.88 4.80 5.43
C MET A 186 12.34 4.78 3.97
N TYR A 187 12.27 5.91 3.27
CA TYR A 187 12.74 6.05 1.89
C TYR A 187 14.26 6.05 1.80
N GLN A 188 14.93 6.73 2.73
CA GLN A 188 16.39 6.75 2.82
C GLN A 188 16.96 5.35 3.07
N LEU A 189 16.33 4.57 3.96
CA LEU A 189 16.68 3.18 4.21
C LEU A 189 16.48 2.32 2.94
N ALA A 190 15.38 2.50 2.21
CA ALA A 190 15.14 1.78 0.97
C ALA A 190 16.20 2.11 -0.09
N LEU A 191 16.50 3.39 -0.29
CA LEU A 191 17.53 3.84 -1.23
C LEU A 191 18.91 3.27 -0.88
N ALA A 192 19.29 3.26 0.42
CA ALA A 192 20.56 2.70 0.87
C ALA A 192 20.65 1.19 0.58
N ARG A 193 19.61 0.41 0.89
CA ARG A 193 19.58 -1.05 0.62
C ARG A 193 19.58 -1.36 -0.88
N ILE A 194 18.92 -0.54 -1.68
CA ILE A 194 18.90 -0.68 -3.15
C ILE A 194 20.29 -0.39 -3.73
N ASP A 195 20.96 0.67 -3.27
CA ASP A 195 22.33 0.99 -3.72
C ASP A 195 23.32 -0.09 -3.30
N GLU A 196 23.22 -0.61 -2.08
CA GLU A 196 24.02 -1.73 -1.58
C GLU A 196 23.82 -2.97 -2.45
N PHE A 197 22.57 -3.34 -2.75
CA PHE A 197 22.25 -4.47 -3.64
C PHE A 197 22.86 -4.27 -5.04
N ALA A 198 22.71 -3.08 -5.62
CA ALA A 198 23.24 -2.76 -6.93
C ALA A 198 24.76 -2.95 -6.98
N ARG A 199 25.47 -2.39 -6.02
CA ARG A 199 26.94 -2.49 -5.92
C ARG A 199 27.41 -3.93 -5.70
N ALA A 200 26.77 -4.65 -4.80
CA ALA A 200 27.07 -6.07 -4.50
C ALA A 200 26.91 -6.96 -5.74
N ASN A 201 25.94 -6.63 -6.60
CA ASN A 201 25.61 -7.43 -7.80
C ASN A 201 26.13 -6.80 -9.11
N ALA A 202 27.01 -5.80 -9.05
CA ALA A 202 27.49 -5.06 -10.22
C ALA A 202 28.22 -5.92 -11.25
N GLN A 203 28.81 -7.05 -10.84
CA GLN A 203 29.53 -7.97 -11.73
C GLN A 203 28.64 -9.06 -12.32
N SER A 204 27.40 -9.19 -11.87
CA SER A 204 26.42 -10.12 -12.47
C SER A 204 26.08 -9.69 -13.92
N PRO A 205 25.54 -10.59 -14.76
CA PRO A 205 25.06 -10.21 -16.09
C PRO A 205 24.09 -9.02 -16.03
N ARG A 206 23.07 -9.07 -15.15
CA ARG A 206 22.11 -7.97 -14.94
C ARG A 206 22.80 -6.68 -14.50
N GLY A 207 23.80 -6.78 -13.59
CA GLY A 207 24.52 -5.63 -13.07
C GLY A 207 25.38 -4.93 -14.10
N LYS A 208 26.03 -5.68 -14.99
CA LYS A 208 26.81 -5.14 -16.10
C LYS A 208 25.91 -4.41 -17.11
N ASP A 209 24.83 -5.05 -17.53
CA ASP A 209 23.88 -4.48 -18.48
C ASP A 209 23.16 -3.25 -17.93
N GLY A 210 22.80 -3.26 -16.63
CA GLY A 210 22.15 -2.16 -15.91
C GLY A 210 23.09 -1.08 -15.39
N HIS A 211 24.42 -1.21 -15.61
CA HIS A 211 25.44 -0.27 -15.09
C HIS A 211 25.37 -0.04 -13.57
N TRP A 212 25.13 -1.12 -12.80
CA TRP A 212 24.94 -1.06 -11.36
C TRP A 212 26.22 -0.69 -10.57
N ASN A 213 27.39 -0.80 -11.21
CA ASN A 213 28.67 -0.38 -10.63
C ASN A 213 28.73 1.10 -10.26
N THR A 214 27.89 1.95 -10.85
CA THR A 214 27.80 3.38 -10.51
C THR A 214 26.90 3.64 -9.30
N GLY A 215 26.26 2.60 -8.76
CA GLY A 215 25.23 2.70 -7.73
C GLY A 215 23.89 3.18 -8.29
N VAL A 216 22.99 3.58 -7.38
CA VAL A 216 21.64 4.04 -7.69
C VAL A 216 21.39 5.41 -7.09
N LYS A 217 20.97 6.38 -7.92
CA LYS A 217 20.56 7.72 -7.49
C LYS A 217 19.02 7.76 -7.30
N PRO A 218 18.50 8.66 -6.46
CA PRO A 218 17.06 8.79 -6.26
C PRO A 218 16.26 9.00 -7.55
N ASP A 219 16.76 9.82 -8.49
CA ASP A 219 16.12 10.09 -9.77
C ASP A 219 16.17 8.93 -10.78
N GLU A 220 16.89 7.84 -10.46
CA GLU A 220 16.89 6.58 -11.19
C GLU A 220 15.87 5.56 -10.63
N VAL A 221 15.12 5.94 -9.57
CA VAL A 221 14.09 5.10 -8.93
C VAL A 221 12.71 5.62 -9.28
N THR A 222 11.83 4.75 -9.77
CA THR A 222 10.41 5.03 -9.96
C THR A 222 9.61 4.28 -8.91
N PHE A 223 8.92 5.01 -8.04
CA PHE A 223 8.12 4.48 -6.93
C PHE A 223 6.63 4.46 -7.28
N LEU A 224 6.00 3.31 -7.07
CA LEU A 224 4.57 3.09 -7.26
C LEU A 224 3.89 2.92 -5.91
N ASP A 225 2.85 3.71 -5.65
CA ASP A 225 2.09 3.66 -4.39
C ASP A 225 0.66 4.16 -4.62
N ASP A 226 -0.30 3.71 -3.83
CA ASP A 226 -1.70 4.14 -3.92
C ASP A 226 -2.03 5.28 -2.95
N ILE A 227 -1.13 5.63 -2.01
CA ILE A 227 -1.31 6.69 -1.03
C ILE A 227 -0.60 7.97 -1.45
N GLY A 228 -1.37 9.05 -1.63
CA GLY A 228 -0.84 10.35 -2.09
C GLY A 228 0.25 10.95 -1.20
N GLU A 229 0.15 10.80 0.13
CA GLU A 229 1.15 11.32 1.06
C GLU A 229 2.48 10.55 0.95
N ASN A 230 2.44 9.24 0.68
CA ASN A 230 3.64 8.45 0.42
C ASN A 230 4.35 8.93 -0.85
N LEU A 231 3.58 9.15 -1.94
CA LEU A 231 4.14 9.67 -3.20
C LEU A 231 4.68 11.09 -3.05
N LYS A 232 4.04 11.92 -2.24
CA LYS A 232 4.51 13.28 -1.95
C LYS A 232 5.86 13.27 -1.24
N GLU A 233 6.03 12.39 -0.25
CA GLU A 233 7.31 12.24 0.44
C GLU A 233 8.37 11.65 -0.49
N ALA A 234 8.05 10.62 -1.27
CA ALA A 234 8.96 10.03 -2.25
C ALA A 234 9.54 11.09 -3.21
N ARG A 235 8.70 12.01 -3.71
CA ARG A 235 9.17 13.12 -4.57
C ARG A 235 10.11 14.07 -3.85
N LYS A 236 9.91 14.34 -2.55
CA LYS A 236 10.85 15.16 -1.77
C LYS A 236 12.20 14.45 -1.60
N GLN A 237 12.21 13.12 -1.56
CA GLN A 237 13.44 12.32 -1.54
C GLN A 237 14.09 12.18 -2.93
N GLY A 238 13.52 12.80 -3.97
CA GLY A 238 14.05 12.83 -5.33
C GLY A 238 13.63 11.67 -6.22
N LEU A 239 12.68 10.82 -5.77
CA LEU A 239 12.17 9.70 -6.56
C LEU A 239 11.15 10.18 -7.62
N ARG A 240 11.10 9.49 -8.75
CA ARG A 240 9.97 9.55 -9.68
C ARG A 240 8.81 8.75 -9.09
N THR A 241 7.58 9.11 -9.45
CA THR A 241 6.42 8.45 -8.85
C THR A 241 5.33 8.13 -9.86
N ILE A 242 4.70 6.98 -9.69
CA ILE A 242 3.49 6.57 -10.40
C ILE A 242 2.38 6.36 -9.36
N LYS A 243 1.25 7.01 -9.54
CA LYS A 243 0.06 6.82 -8.69
C LYS A 243 -0.70 5.57 -9.15
N VAL A 244 -0.98 4.66 -8.22
CA VAL A 244 -1.92 3.57 -8.46
C VAL A 244 -3.30 3.97 -7.92
N ASN A 245 -4.30 3.96 -8.79
CA ASN A 245 -5.66 4.32 -8.43
C ASN A 245 -6.45 3.07 -8.00
N LEU A 246 -7.20 3.20 -6.90
CA LEU A 246 -8.03 2.11 -6.37
C LEU A 246 -8.92 1.50 -7.46
N GLY A 247 -8.84 0.17 -7.63
CA GLY A 247 -9.61 -0.58 -8.61
C GLY A 247 -9.25 -0.28 -10.07
N ARG A 248 -8.13 0.40 -10.34
CA ARG A 248 -7.70 0.83 -11.68
C ARG A 248 -6.19 0.67 -11.89
N ALA A 249 -5.57 -0.34 -11.29
CA ALA A 249 -4.12 -0.54 -11.38
C ALA A 249 -3.60 -0.71 -12.81
N PHE A 250 -4.47 -1.07 -13.78
CA PHE A 250 -4.14 -1.11 -15.21
C PHE A 250 -3.63 0.25 -15.76
N GLU A 251 -4.05 1.38 -15.18
CA GLU A 251 -3.55 2.71 -15.57
C GLU A 251 -2.07 2.88 -15.17
N ALA A 252 -1.69 2.37 -14.00
CA ALA A 252 -0.30 2.38 -13.56
C ALA A 252 0.57 1.39 -14.37
N VAL A 253 -0.01 0.28 -14.84
CA VAL A 253 0.68 -0.64 -15.77
C VAL A 253 0.98 0.05 -17.09
N ASP A 254 0.05 0.85 -17.65
CA ASP A 254 0.31 1.64 -18.87
C ASP A 254 1.48 2.62 -18.67
N GLU A 255 1.51 3.26 -17.50
CA GLU A 255 2.59 4.19 -17.19
C GLU A 255 3.93 3.46 -17.02
N LEU A 256 3.93 2.26 -16.40
CA LEU A 256 5.10 1.38 -16.37
C LEU A 256 5.57 1.00 -17.77
N GLU A 257 4.66 0.66 -18.69
CA GLU A 257 5.01 0.38 -20.09
C GLU A 257 5.69 1.59 -20.75
N ARG A 258 5.16 2.79 -20.50
CA ARG A 258 5.71 4.04 -21.03
C ARG A 258 7.15 4.29 -20.52
N VAL A 259 7.40 4.11 -19.21
CA VAL A 259 8.72 4.44 -18.62
C VAL A 259 9.76 3.33 -18.83
N THR A 260 9.32 2.08 -18.99
CA THR A 260 10.22 0.93 -19.21
C THR A 260 10.45 0.62 -20.69
N GLY A 261 9.48 0.95 -21.54
CA GLY A 261 9.46 0.56 -22.95
C GLY A 261 9.14 -0.91 -23.17
N LEU A 262 8.60 -1.61 -22.16
CA LEU A 262 8.21 -3.02 -22.21
C LEU A 262 6.69 -3.16 -22.38
N LYS A 263 6.26 -4.31 -22.90
CA LYS A 263 4.84 -4.71 -22.90
C LYS A 263 4.56 -5.53 -21.65
N LEU A 264 3.86 -4.93 -20.69
CA LEU A 264 3.65 -5.50 -19.36
C LEU A 264 2.20 -5.96 -19.12
N ALA A 265 1.24 -5.36 -19.81
CA ALA A 265 -0.18 -5.70 -19.63
C ALA A 265 -0.44 -7.19 -19.79
N GLY A 266 -1.26 -7.75 -18.89
CA GLY A 266 -1.82 -9.10 -18.97
C GLY A 266 -3.16 -9.11 -19.70
N ASP A 267 -3.85 -10.26 -19.66
CA ASP A 267 -5.11 -10.50 -20.37
C ASP A 267 -6.36 -10.10 -19.54
N HIS A 268 -6.18 -9.64 -18.30
CA HIS A 268 -7.31 -9.26 -17.44
C HIS A 268 -8.06 -8.05 -18.02
N PRO A 269 -9.40 -8.08 -18.09
CA PRO A 269 -10.18 -6.97 -18.65
C PRO A 269 -9.91 -5.65 -17.92
N ARG A 270 -9.75 -4.57 -18.65
CA ARG A 270 -9.43 -3.23 -18.12
C ARG A 270 -10.71 -2.51 -17.68
N ILE A 271 -11.43 -3.13 -16.77
CA ILE A 271 -12.70 -2.65 -16.23
C ILE A 271 -12.45 -2.27 -14.77
N PRO A 272 -12.73 -1.02 -14.36
CA PRO A 272 -12.59 -0.60 -12.97
C PRO A 272 -13.36 -1.51 -12.01
N VAL A 273 -12.78 -1.76 -10.83
CA VAL A 273 -13.48 -2.50 -9.77
C VAL A 273 -14.54 -1.58 -9.16
N GLU A 274 -15.79 -2.01 -9.23
CA GLU A 274 -16.91 -1.31 -8.60
C GLU A 274 -17.04 -1.72 -7.13
N PRO A 275 -17.44 -0.78 -6.24
CA PRO A 275 -17.68 -1.10 -4.84
C PRO A 275 -18.80 -2.14 -4.66
N LYS A 276 -18.64 -3.03 -3.69
CA LYS A 276 -19.63 -4.07 -3.35
C LYS A 276 -20.39 -3.65 -2.09
N ILE A 277 -21.63 -3.20 -2.24
CA ILE A 277 -22.50 -2.93 -1.09
C ILE A 277 -22.97 -4.26 -0.50
N ARG A 278 -22.40 -4.64 0.65
CA ARG A 278 -22.81 -5.85 1.39
C ARG A 278 -23.99 -5.53 2.31
N LYS A 279 -24.99 -6.42 2.36
CA LYS A 279 -26.02 -6.32 3.41
C LYS A 279 -25.35 -6.66 4.75
N VAL A 280 -25.09 -5.66 5.57
CA VAL A 280 -24.60 -5.86 6.93
C VAL A 280 -25.74 -6.54 7.71
N LYS A 281 -25.54 -7.78 8.17
CA LYS A 281 -26.45 -8.37 9.14
C LYS A 281 -26.25 -7.62 10.45
N ALA A 282 -27.26 -6.85 10.87
CA ALA A 282 -27.27 -6.28 12.21
C ALA A 282 -27.07 -7.45 13.20
N LYS A 283 -25.98 -7.45 13.93
CA LYS A 283 -25.89 -8.26 15.16
C LYS A 283 -26.87 -7.64 16.14
N MET A 284 -28.04 -8.31 16.32
CA MET A 284 -28.95 -8.01 17.44
C MET A 284 -28.27 -8.33 18.75
#